data_9b1bf104322e5d77846c0d55eecf1003
#
_entry.id   9b1bf104322e5d77846c0d55eecf1003
#
_cell.length_a   1.000
_cell.length_b   1.000
_cell.length_c   1.000
_cell.angle_alpha   90.00
_cell.angle_beta   90.00
_cell.angle_gamma   90.00
#
_symmetry.space_group_name_H-M   'P 1'
#
loop_
_entity.id
_entity.type
_entity.pdbx_description
1 polymer ?
#
loop_
_entity_poly.entity_id
_entity_poly.type
_entity_poly.pdbx_seq_one_letter_code
_entity_poly.pdbx_strand_id
1 'polypeptide(L)'
;IAQIQKVEPAFWWKGMKNSELQILVYGKEISKYSVELSNNIQVKDLTKTENPNYVFITINTDEINTSSFKINFKEKNKTRYSYNYELKTRKPGSADRNSFTSKDVMYLIMPDRFANGDESNDSQKNLTDKLNRNAPNGRHGGDLRGIINNLDYLKNLGATALWLTPANEDNEKQTSYHGYAQTDLYKIDGRYGTNEEYLELSRELQKRGMMLIQDYVTNHWGISHWLIQDLPTKDWIHQFPDGEGKYGFKRSNYRITSQFDTNVAEIDKKEALNGWFDTTMPDLNQSNPLVLKYLTQNAIWWIEYAELGGLRVDTYPYNDKVAMAKWAKAITDEYPKFNIVGEAWMYNPAHVSYWQKDSKIGEIDGYNSHLPSVMDFTLYTDLPSALKEEESWDKGMIKIYENFTNDFLYPNTNNLLTFLENHDTNHFNEIYKNDFKKY
;
A
#
# COMPACT_ATOMS: atom_id res chain seq x y z
N ILE A 1 -0.80 17.36 29.85
CA ILE A 1 -0.51 16.24 28.94
C ILE A 1 -1.73 16.08 28.06
N ALA A 2 -1.59 16.27 26.75
CA ALA A 2 -2.70 16.09 25.81
C ALA A 2 -3.20 14.65 25.87
N GLN A 3 -4.50 14.44 26.14
CA GLN A 3 -5.10 13.12 26.22
C GLN A 3 -5.28 12.52 24.83
N ILE A 4 -5.61 13.32 23.82
CA ILE A 4 -5.69 12.92 22.42
C ILE A 4 -4.28 12.92 21.85
N GLN A 5 -3.81 11.76 21.42
CA GLN A 5 -2.47 11.57 20.88
C GLN A 5 -2.45 11.47 19.36
N LYS A 6 -3.46 10.78 18.81
CA LYS A 6 -3.63 10.61 17.36
C LYS A 6 -5.10 10.73 16.96
N VAL A 7 -5.33 11.29 15.79
CA VAL A 7 -6.63 11.28 15.10
C VAL A 7 -6.34 10.92 13.64
N GLU A 8 -6.94 9.83 13.16
CA GLU A 8 -6.70 9.33 11.80
C GLU A 8 -7.99 8.93 11.09
N PRO A 9 -8.18 9.39 9.86
CA PRO A 9 -7.37 10.41 9.17
C PRO A 9 -7.46 11.75 9.92
N ALA A 10 -6.39 12.56 9.88
CA ALA A 10 -6.34 13.83 10.59
C ALA A 10 -7.32 14.90 10.03
N PHE A 11 -7.73 14.73 8.79
CA PHE A 11 -8.73 15.50 8.07
C PHE A 11 -9.30 14.65 6.92
N TRP A 12 -10.42 15.10 6.34
CA TRP A 12 -11.06 14.44 5.22
C TRP A 12 -11.59 15.45 4.20
N TRP A 13 -12.29 14.99 3.19
CA TRP A 13 -12.92 15.82 2.16
C TRP A 13 -14.43 15.64 2.14
N LYS A 14 -15.14 16.72 1.83
CA LYS A 14 -16.54 16.70 1.42
C LYS A 14 -16.66 16.37 -0.05
N GLY A 15 -17.75 15.75 -0.44
CA GLY A 15 -18.00 15.39 -1.85
C GLY A 15 -17.32 14.10 -2.29
N MET A 16 -16.91 13.25 -1.35
CA MET A 16 -16.53 11.87 -1.65
C MET A 16 -17.78 11.07 -2.00
N LYS A 17 -17.68 10.13 -2.93
CA LYS A 17 -18.80 9.28 -3.33
C LYS A 17 -19.31 8.42 -2.17
N ASN A 18 -18.37 7.89 -1.37
CA ASN A 18 -18.71 7.30 -0.09
C ASN A 18 -18.65 8.36 1.00
N SER A 19 -19.84 8.80 1.44
CA SER A 19 -19.97 9.83 2.48
C SER A 19 -19.71 9.34 3.91
N GLU A 20 -19.55 8.03 4.11
CA GLU A 20 -19.28 7.45 5.42
C GLU A 20 -17.81 7.54 5.79
N LEU A 21 -17.50 8.36 6.78
CA LEU A 21 -16.17 8.54 7.34
C LEU A 21 -16.09 7.94 8.74
N GLN A 22 -15.09 7.08 8.96
CA GLN A 22 -14.70 6.58 10.28
C GLN A 22 -13.42 7.29 10.75
N ILE A 23 -13.51 7.96 11.89
CA ILE A 23 -12.39 8.68 12.52
C ILE A 23 -11.90 7.85 13.70
N LEU A 24 -10.65 7.36 13.62
CA LEU A 24 -9.96 6.75 14.74
C LEU A 24 -9.40 7.85 15.65
N VAL A 25 -9.71 7.78 16.94
CA VAL A 25 -9.10 8.63 17.96
C VAL A 25 -8.37 7.76 18.97
N TYR A 26 -7.09 8.05 19.18
CA TYR A 26 -6.24 7.36 20.13
C TYR A 26 -5.78 8.32 21.23
N GLY A 27 -5.86 7.84 22.46
CA GLY A 27 -5.39 8.55 23.65
C GLY A 27 -5.67 7.74 24.89
N LYS A 28 -4.91 7.97 25.96
CA LYS A 28 -5.00 7.18 27.19
C LYS A 28 -6.44 7.17 27.74
N GLU A 29 -7.06 5.98 27.81
CA GLU A 29 -8.43 5.75 28.32
C GLU A 29 -9.49 6.66 27.66
N ILE A 30 -9.32 7.00 26.39
CA ILE A 30 -10.20 7.95 25.68
C ILE A 30 -11.65 7.42 25.59
N SER A 31 -11.83 6.10 25.57
CA SER A 31 -13.14 5.47 25.46
C SER A 31 -14.05 5.66 26.69
N LYS A 32 -13.49 6.10 27.83
CA LYS A 32 -14.30 6.40 29.02
C LYS A 32 -15.18 7.65 28.88
N TYR A 33 -14.81 8.53 27.97
CA TYR A 33 -15.56 9.76 27.71
C TYR A 33 -16.73 9.51 26.76
N SER A 34 -17.78 10.32 26.90
CA SER A 34 -18.80 10.45 25.86
C SER A 34 -18.34 11.39 24.76
N VAL A 35 -18.73 11.08 23.54
CA VAL A 35 -18.36 11.86 22.33
C VAL A 35 -19.55 12.72 21.91
N GLU A 36 -19.29 13.99 21.67
CA GLU A 36 -20.26 14.92 21.09
C GLU A 36 -19.56 15.76 20.00
N LEU A 37 -20.20 15.89 18.86
CA LEU A 37 -19.70 16.71 17.76
C LEU A 37 -20.38 18.09 17.81
N SER A 38 -19.61 19.15 17.53
CA SER A 38 -20.19 20.50 17.44
C SER A 38 -21.11 20.60 16.22
N ASN A 39 -21.85 21.72 16.14
CA ASN A 39 -22.76 22.05 15.03
C ASN A 39 -23.89 21.02 14.84
N ASN A 40 -24.29 20.30 15.90
CA ASN A 40 -25.34 19.29 15.90
C ASN A 40 -25.09 18.15 14.91
N ILE A 41 -23.83 17.90 14.56
CA ILE A 41 -23.46 16.76 13.70
C ILE A 41 -23.75 15.47 14.44
N GLN A 42 -24.46 14.56 13.78
CA GLN A 42 -24.82 13.29 14.37
C GLN A 42 -23.67 12.27 14.24
N VAL A 43 -23.38 11.57 15.34
CA VAL A 43 -22.54 10.37 15.31
C VAL A 43 -23.42 9.22 14.80
N LYS A 44 -23.07 8.65 13.65
CA LYS A 44 -23.79 7.52 13.07
C LYS A 44 -23.52 6.22 13.84
N ASP A 45 -22.26 6.02 14.22
CA ASP A 45 -21.81 4.89 15.05
C ASP A 45 -20.61 5.30 15.91
N LEU A 46 -20.55 4.75 17.11
CA LEU A 46 -19.45 4.93 18.06
C LEU A 46 -18.93 3.57 18.53
N THR A 47 -17.91 3.09 17.86
CA THR A 47 -17.29 1.82 18.21
C THR A 47 -16.20 2.02 19.26
N LYS A 48 -16.34 1.34 20.40
CA LYS A 48 -15.34 1.21 21.46
C LYS A 48 -14.78 -0.20 21.41
N THR A 49 -13.49 -0.33 21.46
CA THR A 49 -12.82 -1.62 21.44
C THR A 49 -12.50 -2.13 22.86
N GLU A 50 -11.99 -3.35 22.97
CA GLU A 50 -11.52 -3.89 24.25
C GLU A 50 -10.35 -3.10 24.83
N ASN A 51 -9.58 -2.40 23.98
CA ASN A 51 -8.55 -1.47 24.43
C ASN A 51 -9.19 -0.08 24.70
N PRO A 52 -9.19 0.40 25.95
CA PRO A 52 -9.83 1.66 26.31
C PRO A 52 -9.16 2.90 25.71
N ASN A 53 -8.02 2.73 25.06
CA ASN A 53 -7.28 3.85 24.45
C ASN A 53 -7.82 4.26 23.07
N TYR A 54 -8.84 3.57 22.56
CA TYR A 54 -9.39 3.81 21.22
C TYR A 54 -10.87 4.13 21.22
N VAL A 55 -11.26 4.99 20.31
CA VAL A 55 -12.64 5.22 19.89
C VAL A 55 -12.66 5.41 18.39
N PHE A 56 -13.58 4.73 17.70
CA PHE A 56 -13.86 4.91 16.28
C PHE A 56 -15.20 5.61 16.15
N ILE A 57 -15.20 6.78 15.50
CA ILE A 57 -16.36 7.65 15.34
C ILE A 57 -16.76 7.62 13.87
N THR A 58 -17.93 7.10 13.57
CA THR A 58 -18.47 7.07 12.20
C THR A 58 -19.48 8.20 12.02
N ILE A 59 -19.30 8.98 10.95
CA ILE A 59 -20.17 10.11 10.58
C ILE A 59 -20.55 10.04 9.11
N ASN A 60 -21.60 10.77 8.72
CA ASN A 60 -21.96 11.00 7.33
C ASN A 60 -21.50 12.42 6.93
N THR A 61 -20.54 12.52 6.01
CA THR A 61 -19.96 13.80 5.58
C THR A 61 -20.90 14.63 4.71
N ASP A 62 -21.89 14.03 4.04
CA ASP A 62 -22.87 14.74 3.23
C ASP A 62 -23.84 15.58 4.07
N GLU A 63 -24.01 15.23 5.34
CA GLU A 63 -24.85 15.98 6.29
C GLU A 63 -24.14 17.18 6.92
N ILE A 64 -22.83 17.38 6.59
CA ILE A 64 -22.00 18.40 7.24
C ILE A 64 -21.76 19.58 6.30
N ASN A 65 -22.35 20.72 6.63
CA ASN A 65 -22.24 21.94 5.83
C ASN A 65 -21.01 22.81 6.17
N THR A 66 -20.34 22.56 7.30
CA THR A 66 -19.17 23.32 7.75
C THR A 66 -17.86 22.73 7.20
N SER A 67 -16.81 23.56 7.13
CA SER A 67 -15.45 23.13 6.77
C SER A 67 -14.67 22.54 7.94
N SER A 68 -15.19 22.64 9.15
CA SER A 68 -14.62 22.06 10.37
C SER A 68 -15.66 21.88 11.44
N PHE A 69 -15.38 20.97 12.37
CA PHE A 69 -16.18 20.75 13.56
C PHE A 69 -15.30 20.27 14.72
N LYS A 70 -15.79 20.41 15.95
CA LYS A 70 -15.09 19.91 17.13
C LYS A 70 -15.58 18.53 17.51
N ILE A 71 -14.66 17.63 17.78
CA ILE A 71 -14.89 16.35 18.45
C ILE A 71 -14.62 16.59 19.93
N ASN A 72 -15.69 16.64 20.73
CA ASN A 72 -15.62 16.89 22.17
C ASN A 72 -15.74 15.58 22.94
N PHE A 73 -14.80 15.35 23.82
CA PHE A 73 -14.79 14.25 24.77
C PHE A 73 -15.24 14.78 26.13
N LYS A 74 -16.38 14.28 26.63
CA LYS A 74 -17.05 14.80 27.82
C LYS A 74 -17.07 13.80 28.98
N GLU A 75 -16.95 14.32 30.17
CA GLU A 75 -17.19 13.61 31.43
C GLU A 75 -18.20 14.40 32.24
N LYS A 76 -19.32 13.77 32.67
CA LYS A 76 -20.40 14.44 33.42
C LYS A 76 -20.81 15.79 32.82
N ASN A 77 -21.05 15.81 31.50
CA ASN A 77 -21.43 16.98 30.70
C ASN A 77 -20.38 18.10 30.61
N LYS A 78 -19.17 17.92 31.12
CA LYS A 78 -18.06 18.86 30.93
C LYS A 78 -17.11 18.34 29.85
N THR A 79 -16.82 19.19 28.85
CA THR A 79 -15.77 18.89 27.85
C THR A 79 -14.43 18.83 28.56
N ARG A 80 -13.76 17.69 28.45
CA ARG A 80 -12.41 17.46 28.95
C ARG A 80 -11.36 17.69 27.90
N TYR A 81 -11.63 17.19 26.68
CA TYR A 81 -10.73 17.29 25.53
C TYR A 81 -11.56 17.64 24.31
N SER A 82 -10.93 18.34 23.39
CA SER A 82 -11.54 18.73 22.12
C SER A 82 -10.49 18.67 21.03
N TYR A 83 -10.89 18.17 19.87
CA TYR A 83 -10.10 18.17 18.64
C TYR A 83 -10.86 18.87 17.54
N ASN A 84 -10.21 19.80 16.83
CA ASN A 84 -10.83 20.48 15.69
C ASN A 84 -10.58 19.67 14.44
N TYR A 85 -11.61 19.04 13.90
CA TYR A 85 -11.55 18.21 12.70
C TYR A 85 -11.88 19.03 11.46
N GLU A 86 -11.01 18.95 10.44
CA GLU A 86 -11.15 19.68 9.19
C GLU A 86 -11.81 18.81 8.11
N LEU A 87 -12.78 19.38 7.37
CA LEU A 87 -13.35 18.84 6.15
C LEU A 87 -13.01 19.77 4.98
N LYS A 88 -12.02 19.38 4.19
CA LYS A 88 -11.59 20.11 3.00
C LYS A 88 -12.62 20.00 1.88
N THR A 89 -12.63 20.96 0.99
CA THR A 89 -13.37 20.84 -0.27
C THR A 89 -12.56 20.02 -1.25
N ARG A 90 -13.20 19.00 -1.82
CA ARG A 90 -12.60 18.15 -2.85
C ARG A 90 -12.35 18.97 -4.12
N LYS A 91 -11.20 18.76 -4.76
CA LYS A 91 -10.91 19.40 -6.04
C LYS A 91 -11.94 18.96 -7.10
N PRO A 92 -12.49 19.88 -7.91
CA PRO A 92 -13.33 19.49 -9.04
C PRO A 92 -12.61 18.52 -9.97
N GLY A 93 -13.31 17.43 -10.36
CA GLY A 93 -12.77 16.43 -11.27
C GLY A 93 -11.78 15.43 -10.64
N SER A 94 -11.50 15.50 -9.32
CA SER A 94 -10.55 14.59 -8.69
C SER A 94 -10.98 13.13 -8.75
N ALA A 95 -12.30 12.85 -8.80
CA ALA A 95 -12.82 11.51 -8.99
C ALA A 95 -12.52 10.92 -10.38
N ASP A 96 -12.38 11.79 -11.38
CA ASP A 96 -12.12 11.41 -12.78
C ASP A 96 -10.64 11.46 -13.14
N ARG A 97 -9.75 11.48 -12.14
CA ARG A 97 -8.30 11.55 -12.37
C ARG A 97 -7.80 10.47 -13.31
N ASN A 98 -6.87 10.85 -14.17
CA ASN A 98 -6.18 9.90 -15.04
C ASN A 98 -5.24 9.01 -14.20
N SER A 99 -5.06 7.78 -14.68
CA SER A 99 -4.17 6.80 -14.10
C SER A 99 -3.28 6.19 -15.18
N PHE A 100 -2.30 5.39 -14.77
CA PHE A 100 -1.43 4.69 -15.72
C PHE A 100 -2.21 3.67 -16.56
N THR A 101 -1.73 3.44 -17.76
CA THR A 101 -2.30 2.51 -18.76
C THR A 101 -1.17 1.82 -19.51
N SER A 102 -1.47 0.94 -20.46
CA SER A 102 -0.49 0.26 -21.31
C SER A 102 0.41 1.18 -22.15
N LYS A 103 0.09 2.48 -22.26
CA LYS A 103 0.95 3.47 -22.94
C LYS A 103 2.07 4.02 -22.04
N ASP A 104 2.03 3.75 -20.74
CA ASP A 104 2.91 4.36 -19.78
C ASP A 104 4.14 3.48 -19.52
N VAL A 105 5.28 4.14 -19.32
CA VAL A 105 6.54 3.51 -18.91
C VAL A 105 6.74 3.82 -17.42
N MET A 106 6.62 2.79 -16.60
CA MET A 106 6.76 2.89 -15.16
C MET A 106 8.21 2.64 -14.76
N TYR A 107 8.83 3.62 -14.09
CA TYR A 107 10.20 3.53 -13.60
C TYR A 107 10.17 3.38 -12.07
N LEU A 108 10.75 2.27 -11.58
CA LEU A 108 10.87 1.99 -10.14
C LEU A 108 12.03 2.77 -9.55
N ILE A 109 11.77 3.47 -8.45
CA ILE A 109 12.79 4.16 -7.65
C ILE A 109 12.71 3.68 -6.20
N MET A 110 13.84 3.27 -5.66
CA MET A 110 14.04 3.15 -4.22
C MET A 110 14.60 4.50 -3.73
N PRO A 111 13.81 5.33 -3.00
CA PRO A 111 14.21 6.70 -2.67
C PRO A 111 15.58 6.78 -1.99
N ASP A 112 15.83 5.94 -1.00
CA ASP A 112 17.10 5.88 -0.26
C ASP A 112 18.34 5.68 -1.16
N ARG A 113 18.16 5.08 -2.35
CA ARG A 113 19.24 4.64 -3.24
C ARG A 113 19.40 5.47 -4.51
N PHE A 114 18.52 6.44 -4.74
CA PHE A 114 18.50 7.17 -5.99
C PHE A 114 19.40 8.42 -5.95
N ALA A 115 19.03 9.42 -5.19
CA ALA A 115 19.78 10.66 -5.09
C ALA A 115 19.49 11.36 -3.75
N ASN A 116 20.52 11.91 -3.11
CA ASN A 116 20.40 12.74 -1.93
C ASN A 116 20.27 14.21 -2.37
N GLY A 117 19.16 14.85 -2.06
CA GLY A 117 18.89 16.25 -2.37
C GLY A 117 18.92 17.16 -1.15
N ASP A 118 18.83 16.57 0.06
CA ASP A 118 18.86 17.28 1.34
C ASP A 118 19.60 16.47 2.41
N GLU A 119 20.91 16.69 2.54
CA GLU A 119 21.74 16.00 3.54
C GLU A 119 21.29 16.24 4.99
N SER A 120 20.47 17.27 5.26
CA SER A 120 20.00 17.59 6.61
C SER A 120 18.98 16.58 7.14
N ASN A 121 18.31 15.84 6.26
CA ASN A 121 17.31 14.83 6.60
C ASN A 121 17.88 13.41 6.76
N ASP A 122 19.11 13.13 6.33
CA ASP A 122 19.77 11.82 6.33
C ASP A 122 19.62 11.01 7.63
N SER A 123 19.59 11.72 8.77
CA SER A 123 19.43 11.12 10.09
C SER A 123 18.54 11.97 10.98
N GLN A 124 17.36 11.45 11.33
CA GLN A 124 16.40 12.13 12.19
C GLN A 124 16.58 11.69 13.66
N LYS A 125 16.47 12.63 14.61
CA LYS A 125 16.65 12.35 16.05
C LYS A 125 15.69 11.30 16.58
N ASN A 126 14.46 11.33 16.09
CA ASN A 126 13.34 10.48 16.52
C ASN A 126 13.21 9.16 15.73
N LEU A 127 14.05 8.95 14.73
CA LEU A 127 14.08 7.70 13.95
C LEU A 127 15.33 6.90 14.29
N THR A 128 15.18 5.58 14.40
CA THR A 128 16.22 4.71 15.00
C THR A 128 17.34 4.42 14.03
N ASP A 129 17.03 3.99 12.82
CA ASP A 129 18.02 3.65 11.80
C ASP A 129 18.62 4.92 11.18
N LYS A 130 19.96 5.04 11.24
CA LYS A 130 20.70 6.23 10.83
C LYS A 130 21.45 6.01 9.52
N LEU A 131 21.94 7.10 8.94
CA LEU A 131 22.79 7.05 7.76
C LEU A 131 23.99 6.10 7.96
N ASN A 132 24.14 5.14 7.06
CA ASN A 132 25.25 4.19 7.05
C ASN A 132 25.51 3.67 5.63
N ARG A 133 26.13 4.49 4.79
CA ARG A 133 26.43 4.15 3.38
C ARG A 133 27.41 2.99 3.21
N ASN A 134 28.16 2.66 4.27
CA ASN A 134 29.14 1.55 4.21
C ASN A 134 28.47 0.17 4.38
N ALA A 135 27.25 0.11 4.90
CA ALA A 135 26.49 -1.13 5.03
C ALA A 135 25.54 -1.29 3.84
N PRO A 136 25.58 -2.43 3.13
CA PRO A 136 24.64 -2.70 2.01
C PRO A 136 23.16 -2.52 2.42
N ASN A 137 22.81 -2.94 3.62
CA ASN A 137 21.47 -2.84 4.19
C ASN A 137 21.28 -1.59 5.08
N GLY A 138 22.25 -0.67 5.11
CA GLY A 138 22.12 0.61 5.80
C GLY A 138 21.39 1.64 4.95
N ARG A 139 20.98 2.74 5.56
CA ARG A 139 20.43 3.88 4.84
C ARG A 139 21.54 4.66 4.13
N HIS A 140 21.28 5.05 2.90
CA HIS A 140 22.24 5.75 2.04
C HIS A 140 21.88 7.23 1.82
N GLY A 141 20.74 7.69 2.30
CA GLY A 141 20.37 9.11 2.37
C GLY A 141 19.77 9.68 1.09
N GLY A 142 19.34 8.85 0.13
CA GLY A 142 18.51 9.33 -0.96
C GLY A 142 17.13 9.76 -0.46
N ASP A 143 16.51 10.76 -1.11
CA ASP A 143 15.31 11.42 -0.62
C ASP A 143 14.39 11.96 -1.74
N LEU A 144 13.23 12.51 -1.37
CA LEU A 144 12.27 13.09 -2.32
C LEU A 144 12.85 14.31 -3.03
N ARG A 145 13.66 15.12 -2.35
CA ARG A 145 14.31 16.30 -2.94
C ARG A 145 15.29 15.88 -4.03
N GLY A 146 16.04 14.81 -3.82
CA GLY A 146 16.93 14.24 -4.83
C GLY A 146 16.16 13.72 -6.05
N ILE A 147 14.99 13.11 -5.85
CA ILE A 147 14.13 12.70 -6.96
C ILE A 147 13.61 13.92 -7.71
N ILE A 148 13.07 14.92 -7.02
CA ILE A 148 12.55 16.17 -7.64
C ILE A 148 13.62 16.86 -8.48
N ASN A 149 14.85 16.94 -7.99
CA ASN A 149 15.96 17.57 -8.67
C ASN A 149 16.37 16.83 -9.96
N ASN A 150 15.98 15.56 -10.13
CA ASN A 150 16.33 14.71 -11.26
C ASN A 150 15.13 14.37 -12.19
N LEU A 151 14.00 15.03 -12.07
CA LEU A 151 12.80 14.71 -12.84
C LEU A 151 12.99 14.89 -14.36
N ASP A 152 13.78 15.88 -14.78
CA ASP A 152 14.06 16.09 -16.22
C ASP A 152 14.92 14.96 -16.79
N TYR A 153 15.86 14.42 -16.01
CA TYR A 153 16.60 13.21 -16.38
C TYR A 153 15.66 12.02 -16.57
N LEU A 154 14.76 11.77 -15.60
CA LEU A 154 13.81 10.66 -15.66
C LEU A 154 12.83 10.80 -16.82
N LYS A 155 12.37 12.01 -17.12
CA LYS A 155 11.54 12.29 -18.29
C LYS A 155 12.29 12.03 -19.60
N ASN A 156 13.54 12.46 -19.68
CA ASN A 156 14.37 12.24 -20.88
C ASN A 156 14.73 10.77 -21.08
N LEU A 157 14.74 9.97 -20.01
CA LEU A 157 14.88 8.51 -20.07
C LEU A 157 13.63 7.83 -20.68
N GLY A 158 12.50 8.56 -20.76
CA GLY A 158 11.24 8.05 -21.28
C GLY A 158 10.23 7.60 -20.24
N ALA A 159 10.52 7.76 -18.94
CA ALA A 159 9.57 7.44 -17.88
C ALA A 159 8.33 8.35 -17.96
N THR A 160 7.13 7.77 -17.81
CA THR A 160 5.86 8.50 -17.71
C THR A 160 5.18 8.30 -16.38
N ALA A 161 5.61 7.31 -15.61
CA ALA A 161 5.15 7.05 -14.24
C ALA A 161 6.35 6.69 -13.35
N LEU A 162 6.41 7.24 -12.14
CA LEU A 162 7.39 6.85 -11.14
C LEU A 162 6.69 6.01 -10.07
N TRP A 163 7.15 4.80 -9.88
CA TRP A 163 6.80 3.93 -8.75
C TRP A 163 7.91 4.02 -7.72
N LEU A 164 7.62 4.61 -6.56
CA LEU A 164 8.55 4.62 -5.42
C LEU A 164 8.27 3.39 -4.55
N THR A 165 9.33 2.71 -4.08
CA THR A 165 9.16 1.79 -2.93
C THR A 165 8.56 2.57 -1.76
N PRO A 166 7.93 1.92 -0.76
CA PRO A 166 7.12 2.63 0.22
C PRO A 166 7.87 3.82 0.84
N ALA A 167 7.28 5.01 0.72
CA ALA A 167 7.86 6.25 1.24
C ALA A 167 7.32 6.63 2.63
N ASN A 168 6.33 5.90 3.15
CA ASN A 168 5.81 6.09 4.49
C ASN A 168 6.86 5.77 5.56
N GLU A 169 6.70 6.35 6.76
CA GLU A 169 7.65 6.17 7.86
C GLU A 169 7.87 4.68 8.17
N ASP A 170 9.13 4.28 8.17
CA ASP A 170 9.60 2.97 8.62
C ASP A 170 10.64 3.18 9.73
N ASN A 171 10.20 3.12 10.98
CA ASN A 171 11.08 3.31 12.14
C ASN A 171 11.52 1.99 12.78
N GLU A 172 11.73 0.97 11.94
CA GLU A 172 12.40 -0.24 12.41
C GLU A 172 13.87 0.05 12.75
N LYS A 173 14.44 -0.81 13.60
CA LYS A 173 15.77 -0.55 14.19
C LYS A 173 16.90 -0.61 13.17
N GLN A 174 16.70 -1.35 12.09
CA GLN A 174 17.70 -1.55 11.03
C GLN A 174 16.98 -1.94 9.74
N THR A 175 17.66 -1.77 8.61
CA THR A 175 17.16 -2.17 7.29
C THR A 175 15.89 -1.39 6.86
N SER A 176 15.60 -0.27 7.50
CA SER A 176 14.38 0.52 7.26
C SER A 176 14.36 1.24 5.89
N TYR A 177 15.47 1.17 5.14
CA TYR A 177 15.60 1.84 3.85
C TYR A 177 14.62 1.32 2.78
N HIS A 178 14.14 0.08 2.91
CA HIS A 178 13.22 -0.50 1.94
C HIS A 178 11.78 0.01 2.10
N GLY A 179 11.38 0.45 3.32
CA GLY A 179 10.08 1.06 3.60
C GLY A 179 8.90 0.08 3.76
N TYR A 180 9.10 -1.24 3.65
CA TYR A 180 8.00 -2.22 3.71
C TYR A 180 7.52 -2.53 5.13
N ALA A 181 8.29 -2.20 6.17
CA ALA A 181 7.90 -2.33 7.58
C ALA A 181 7.38 -0.99 8.14
N GLN A 182 6.28 -0.49 7.58
CA GLN A 182 5.74 0.84 7.87
C GLN A 182 5.32 0.99 9.33
N THR A 183 5.66 2.13 9.94
CA THR A 183 5.34 2.44 11.34
C THR A 183 4.37 3.60 11.52
N ASP A 184 4.07 4.33 10.46
CA ASP A 184 3.01 5.33 10.39
C ASP A 184 2.50 5.47 8.94
N LEU A 185 1.24 5.12 8.68
CA LEU A 185 0.67 5.10 7.34
C LEU A 185 0.24 6.48 6.82
N TYR A 186 0.10 7.48 7.68
CA TYR A 186 -0.30 8.84 7.28
C TYR A 186 0.86 9.83 7.19
N LYS A 187 2.09 9.32 7.34
CA LYS A 187 3.29 10.14 7.40
C LYS A 187 4.38 9.62 6.47
N ILE A 188 4.97 10.50 5.68
CA ILE A 188 6.20 10.21 4.93
C ILE A 188 7.37 10.08 5.91
N ASP A 189 8.29 9.18 5.62
CA ASP A 189 9.53 9.01 6.40
C ASP A 189 10.33 10.32 6.41
N GLY A 190 10.63 10.82 7.61
CA GLY A 190 11.32 12.09 7.77
C GLY A 190 12.72 12.12 7.14
N ARG A 191 13.29 10.95 6.83
CA ARG A 191 14.58 10.83 6.12
C ARG A 191 14.41 10.91 4.59
N TYR A 192 13.18 10.81 4.11
CA TYR A 192 12.83 11.08 2.70
C TYR A 192 12.28 12.49 2.51
N GLY A 193 11.69 13.09 3.54
CA GLY A 193 11.07 14.40 3.47
C GLY A 193 9.77 14.51 4.25
N THR A 194 8.84 15.29 3.74
CA THR A 194 7.54 15.56 4.36
C THR A 194 6.37 15.12 3.47
N ASN A 195 5.16 15.10 4.03
CA ASN A 195 3.95 14.88 3.25
C ASN A 195 3.78 15.95 2.16
N GLU A 196 4.15 17.19 2.46
CA GLU A 196 4.10 18.32 1.53
C GLU A 196 5.08 18.14 0.38
N GLU A 197 6.30 17.64 0.63
CA GLU A 197 7.27 17.32 -0.42
C GLU A 197 6.83 16.14 -1.29
N TYR A 198 6.13 15.16 -0.71
CA TYR A 198 5.54 14.07 -1.49
C TYR A 198 4.44 14.58 -2.43
N LEU A 199 3.60 15.51 -1.97
CA LEU A 199 2.65 16.22 -2.82
C LEU A 199 3.34 17.10 -3.86
N GLU A 200 4.43 17.80 -3.49
CA GLU A 200 5.25 18.58 -4.43
C GLU A 200 5.80 17.68 -5.55
N LEU A 201 6.38 16.53 -5.20
CA LEU A 201 6.86 15.55 -6.18
C LEU A 201 5.77 15.15 -7.17
N SER A 202 4.58 14.81 -6.68
CA SER A 202 3.44 14.46 -7.54
C SER A 202 3.08 15.58 -8.52
N ARG A 203 3.02 16.82 -8.03
CA ARG A 203 2.71 17.99 -8.86
C ARG A 203 3.81 18.33 -9.87
N GLU A 204 5.07 18.19 -9.49
CA GLU A 204 6.20 18.37 -10.39
C GLU A 204 6.23 17.31 -11.51
N LEU A 205 5.84 16.08 -11.19
CA LEU A 205 5.62 15.02 -12.19
C LEU A 205 4.48 15.40 -13.16
N GLN A 206 3.33 15.84 -12.63
CA GLN A 206 2.18 16.22 -13.45
C GLN A 206 2.51 17.37 -14.43
N LYS A 207 3.29 18.38 -14.01
CA LYS A 207 3.77 19.46 -14.89
C LYS A 207 4.57 18.93 -16.07
N ARG A 208 5.19 17.76 -15.95
CA ARG A 208 5.99 17.08 -16.97
C ARG A 208 5.22 16.05 -17.79
N GLY A 209 3.90 15.90 -17.51
CA GLY A 209 3.06 14.86 -18.11
C GLY A 209 3.34 13.46 -17.57
N MET A 210 3.93 13.38 -16.38
CA MET A 210 4.24 12.17 -15.65
C MET A 210 3.28 11.99 -14.44
N MET A 211 3.32 10.83 -13.80
CA MET A 211 2.49 10.55 -12.63
C MET A 211 3.25 9.82 -11.53
N LEU A 212 2.77 9.95 -10.30
CA LEU A 212 3.30 9.27 -9.12
C LEU A 212 2.46 8.03 -8.82
N ILE A 213 3.11 6.88 -8.68
CA ILE A 213 2.52 5.61 -8.26
C ILE A 213 3.04 5.32 -6.85
N GLN A 214 2.12 5.14 -5.91
CA GLN A 214 2.48 4.76 -4.54
C GLN A 214 2.54 3.25 -4.41
N ASP A 215 3.62 2.75 -3.80
CA ASP A 215 3.68 1.39 -3.29
C ASP A 215 2.86 1.31 -2.00
N TYR A 216 1.90 0.40 -1.95
CA TYR A 216 0.93 0.32 -0.88
C TYR A 216 0.93 -1.07 -0.23
N VAL A 217 1.25 -1.12 1.06
CA VAL A 217 1.38 -2.37 1.82
C VAL A 217 0.10 -2.62 2.62
N THR A 218 -0.65 -3.66 2.25
CA THR A 218 -1.90 -4.05 2.92
C THR A 218 -1.76 -5.26 3.81
N ASN A 219 -0.73 -6.08 3.58
CA ASN A 219 -0.58 -7.38 4.23
C ASN A 219 -0.04 -7.27 5.66
N HIS A 220 0.92 -6.41 5.90
CA HIS A 220 1.62 -6.28 7.18
C HIS A 220 2.06 -4.85 7.44
N TRP A 221 2.41 -4.54 8.69
CA TRP A 221 3.08 -3.30 9.07
C TRP A 221 4.37 -3.63 9.81
N GLY A 222 5.15 -2.61 10.16
CA GLY A 222 6.30 -2.76 11.04
C GLY A 222 5.87 -3.10 12.47
N ILE A 223 6.64 -3.95 13.16
CA ILE A 223 6.37 -4.28 14.57
C ILE A 223 6.41 -3.02 15.45
N SER A 224 7.17 -2.01 15.07
CA SER A 224 7.27 -0.72 15.76
C SER A 224 6.12 0.26 15.42
N HIS A 225 5.17 -0.13 14.59
CA HIS A 225 4.00 0.70 14.28
C HIS A 225 3.22 1.02 15.55
N TRP A 226 2.83 2.29 15.73
CA TRP A 226 2.20 2.75 16.96
C TRP A 226 0.90 1.99 17.30
N LEU A 227 0.09 1.59 16.29
CA LEU A 227 -1.08 0.73 16.48
C LEU A 227 -0.70 -0.71 16.92
N ILE A 228 0.42 -1.24 16.42
CA ILE A 228 0.90 -2.58 16.81
C ILE A 228 1.43 -2.55 18.24
N GLN A 229 2.01 -1.44 18.68
CA GLN A 229 2.52 -1.33 20.05
C GLN A 229 1.39 -1.34 21.10
N ASP A 230 0.18 -0.89 20.71
CA ASP A 230 -1.00 -0.84 21.59
C ASP A 230 -2.26 -1.17 20.76
N LEU A 231 -2.47 -2.44 20.44
CA LEU A 231 -3.51 -2.90 19.51
C LEU A 231 -4.92 -2.44 19.92
N PRO A 232 -5.74 -1.94 18.99
CA PRO A 232 -7.15 -1.61 19.27
C PRO A 232 -7.99 -2.83 19.64
N THR A 233 -7.79 -3.94 18.93
CA THR A 233 -8.40 -5.25 19.17
C THR A 233 -7.32 -6.32 19.08
N LYS A 234 -7.50 -7.45 19.78
CA LYS A 234 -6.53 -8.55 19.72
C LYS A 234 -6.39 -9.15 18.34
N ASP A 235 -7.47 -9.14 17.58
CA ASP A 235 -7.55 -9.65 16.20
C ASP A 235 -7.22 -8.60 15.13
N TRP A 236 -6.59 -7.47 15.50
CA TRP A 236 -6.05 -6.50 14.54
C TRP A 236 -4.96 -7.09 13.66
N ILE A 237 -4.16 -7.97 14.26
CA ILE A 237 -3.13 -8.78 13.62
C ILE A 237 -3.38 -10.25 13.91
N HIS A 238 -2.86 -11.13 13.05
CA HIS A 238 -2.86 -12.55 13.35
C HIS A 238 -1.78 -12.86 14.39
N GLN A 239 -2.19 -13.58 15.45
CA GLN A 239 -1.34 -13.93 16.59
C GLN A 239 -1.30 -15.44 16.77
N PHE A 240 -0.18 -15.94 17.27
CA PHE A 240 0.03 -17.38 17.50
C PHE A 240 0.41 -17.59 18.97
N PRO A 241 -0.51 -18.08 19.82
CA PRO A 241 -0.26 -18.23 21.27
C PRO A 241 0.93 -19.12 21.62
N ASP A 242 1.26 -20.07 20.73
CA ASP A 242 2.38 -21.00 20.82
C ASP A 242 3.64 -20.53 20.06
N GLY A 243 3.61 -19.33 19.49
CA GLY A 243 4.71 -18.72 18.75
C GLY A 243 5.65 -17.89 19.63
N GLU A 244 6.70 -17.35 19.02
CA GLU A 244 7.72 -16.55 19.69
C GLU A 244 7.30 -15.08 19.87
N GLY A 245 7.79 -14.42 20.92
CA GLY A 245 7.61 -12.99 21.17
C GLY A 245 6.26 -12.59 21.71
N LYS A 246 6.03 -11.28 21.83
CA LYS A 246 4.84 -10.68 22.49
C LYS A 246 3.51 -11.15 21.88
N TYR A 247 3.46 -11.32 20.56
CA TYR A 247 2.24 -11.65 19.81
C TYR A 247 2.26 -13.08 19.25
N GLY A 248 3.33 -13.84 19.51
CA GLY A 248 3.48 -15.19 19.00
C GLY A 248 3.76 -15.22 17.49
N PHE A 249 5.01 -15.02 17.10
CA PHE A 249 5.43 -15.11 15.71
C PHE A 249 5.32 -16.53 15.16
N LYS A 250 4.73 -16.68 13.98
CA LYS A 250 4.80 -17.87 13.15
C LYS A 250 4.98 -17.44 11.69
N ARG A 251 6.02 -17.95 11.03
CA ARG A 251 6.33 -17.59 9.64
C ARG A 251 5.29 -18.14 8.68
N SER A 252 4.94 -17.35 7.64
CA SER A 252 4.13 -17.84 6.53
C SER A 252 4.84 -19.01 5.83
N ASN A 253 4.08 -19.99 5.37
CA ASN A 253 4.60 -21.04 4.49
C ASN A 253 4.70 -20.58 3.03
N TYR A 254 4.28 -19.36 2.71
CA TYR A 254 4.30 -18.71 1.38
C TYR A 254 3.52 -19.46 0.28
N ARG A 255 2.57 -20.31 0.63
CA ARG A 255 1.73 -21.07 -0.32
C ARG A 255 0.51 -20.28 -0.75
N ILE A 256 0.73 -19.18 -1.51
CA ILE A 256 -0.31 -18.22 -1.90
C ILE A 256 -1.42 -18.80 -2.80
N THR A 257 -1.17 -19.94 -3.47
CA THR A 257 -2.21 -20.69 -4.21
C THR A 257 -3.26 -21.31 -3.29
N SER A 258 -2.99 -21.43 -2.00
CA SER A 258 -3.90 -22.02 -1.00
C SER A 258 -5.27 -21.35 -0.93
N GLN A 259 -5.40 -20.09 -1.37
CA GLN A 259 -6.68 -19.38 -1.36
C GLN A 259 -7.67 -19.84 -2.41
N PHE A 260 -7.23 -20.54 -3.45
CA PHE A 260 -8.08 -21.07 -4.53
C PHE A 260 -7.81 -22.55 -4.84
N ASP A 261 -6.93 -23.20 -4.10
CA ASP A 261 -6.72 -24.64 -4.20
C ASP A 261 -7.83 -25.38 -3.44
N THR A 262 -8.68 -26.11 -4.15
CA THR A 262 -9.77 -26.90 -3.56
C THR A 262 -9.30 -28.12 -2.77
N ASN A 263 -8.03 -28.52 -2.90
CA ASN A 263 -7.43 -29.66 -2.23
C ASN A 263 -6.51 -29.27 -1.08
N VAL A 264 -6.44 -27.97 -0.74
CA VAL A 264 -5.56 -27.47 0.31
C VAL A 264 -5.96 -28.01 1.69
N ALA A 265 -4.97 -28.35 2.51
CA ALA A 265 -5.21 -28.59 3.92
C ALA A 265 -5.47 -27.24 4.65
N GLU A 266 -6.45 -27.21 5.53
CA GLU A 266 -6.83 -25.97 6.26
C GLU A 266 -5.64 -25.38 7.06
N ILE A 267 -4.74 -26.22 7.58
CA ILE A 267 -3.56 -25.76 8.27
C ILE A 267 -2.59 -25.01 7.32
N ASP A 268 -2.39 -25.52 6.10
CA ASP A 268 -1.51 -24.91 5.12
C ASP A 268 -2.08 -23.57 4.65
N LYS A 269 -3.38 -23.51 4.42
CA LYS A 269 -4.09 -22.28 4.07
C LYS A 269 -3.98 -21.23 5.17
N LYS A 270 -4.21 -21.63 6.41
CA LYS A 270 -4.08 -20.74 7.58
C LYS A 270 -2.65 -20.22 7.74
N GLU A 271 -1.65 -21.07 7.59
CA GLU A 271 -0.26 -20.65 7.69
C GLU A 271 0.17 -19.73 6.52
N ALA A 272 -0.37 -19.95 5.32
CA ALA A 272 -0.11 -19.07 4.19
C ALA A 272 -0.64 -17.66 4.40
N LEU A 273 -1.88 -17.54 4.92
CA LEU A 273 -2.61 -16.28 5.00
C LEU A 273 -2.36 -15.50 6.30
N ASN A 274 -2.15 -16.20 7.39
CA ASN A 274 -2.05 -15.58 8.71
C ASN A 274 -0.60 -15.54 9.21
N GLY A 275 0.31 -16.28 8.57
CA GLY A 275 1.73 -16.29 8.95
C GLY A 275 2.42 -14.98 8.58
N TRP A 276 3.32 -14.51 9.45
CA TRP A 276 4.08 -13.30 9.23
C TRP A 276 5.26 -13.52 8.26
N PHE A 277 5.65 -12.50 7.54
CA PHE A 277 6.85 -12.58 6.69
C PHE A 277 8.13 -12.60 7.49
N ASP A 278 8.17 -11.79 8.54
CA ASP A 278 9.31 -11.72 9.45
C ASP A 278 8.84 -11.38 10.87
N THR A 279 9.72 -11.53 11.85
CA THR A 279 9.47 -11.14 13.23
C THR A 279 9.17 -9.66 13.41
N THR A 280 9.60 -8.83 12.46
CA THR A 280 9.38 -7.39 12.42
C THR A 280 8.18 -6.97 11.58
N MET A 281 7.48 -7.92 10.91
CA MET A 281 6.37 -7.65 9.99
C MET A 281 5.12 -8.44 10.39
N PRO A 282 4.41 -8.05 11.48
CA PRO A 282 3.16 -8.69 11.89
C PRO A 282 2.09 -8.60 10.80
N ASP A 283 1.47 -9.74 10.55
CA ASP A 283 0.43 -9.91 9.55
C ASP A 283 -0.89 -9.29 10.02
N LEU A 284 -1.48 -8.43 9.17
CA LEU A 284 -2.73 -7.76 9.47
C LEU A 284 -3.93 -8.66 9.19
N ASN A 285 -4.94 -8.58 10.02
CA ASN A 285 -6.21 -9.27 9.79
C ASN A 285 -7.17 -8.38 8.97
N GLN A 286 -7.08 -8.42 7.64
CA GLN A 286 -7.94 -7.62 6.75
C GLN A 286 -9.41 -8.05 6.83
N SER A 287 -9.74 -9.22 7.36
CA SER A 287 -11.13 -9.63 7.60
C SER A 287 -11.77 -8.92 8.81
N ASN A 288 -10.96 -8.30 9.70
CA ASN A 288 -11.47 -7.39 10.71
C ASN A 288 -11.99 -6.11 10.03
N PRO A 289 -13.27 -5.73 10.21
CA PRO A 289 -13.87 -4.60 9.51
C PRO A 289 -13.22 -3.25 9.85
N LEU A 290 -12.64 -3.09 11.04
CA LEU A 290 -11.94 -1.87 11.43
C LEU A 290 -10.60 -1.76 10.68
N VAL A 291 -9.86 -2.86 10.55
CA VAL A 291 -8.61 -2.93 9.76
C VAL A 291 -8.90 -2.62 8.29
N LEU A 292 -9.89 -3.28 7.70
CA LEU A 292 -10.27 -3.06 6.31
C LEU A 292 -10.69 -1.62 6.05
N LYS A 293 -11.50 -1.03 6.94
CA LYS A 293 -11.95 0.36 6.83
C LYS A 293 -10.78 1.33 6.93
N TYR A 294 -9.86 1.09 7.88
CA TYR A 294 -8.65 1.89 8.06
C TYR A 294 -7.77 1.87 6.80
N LEU A 295 -7.46 0.69 6.25
CA LEU A 295 -6.67 0.53 5.02
C LEU A 295 -7.35 1.20 3.82
N THR A 296 -8.68 1.05 3.70
CA THR A 296 -9.44 1.66 2.60
C THR A 296 -9.39 3.18 2.66
N GLN A 297 -9.66 3.75 3.83
CA GLN A 297 -9.64 5.21 4.01
C GLN A 297 -8.24 5.79 3.87
N ASN A 298 -7.21 5.08 4.34
CA ASN A 298 -5.83 5.52 4.18
C ASN A 298 -5.41 5.56 2.70
N ALA A 299 -5.76 4.53 1.92
CA ALA A 299 -5.49 4.54 0.48
C ALA A 299 -6.19 5.70 -0.23
N ILE A 300 -7.48 5.91 0.03
CA ILE A 300 -8.26 7.02 -0.54
C ILE A 300 -7.67 8.38 -0.11
N TRP A 301 -7.25 8.49 1.16
CA TRP A 301 -6.61 9.70 1.67
C TRP A 301 -5.33 10.06 0.89
N TRP A 302 -4.45 9.08 0.64
CA TRP A 302 -3.24 9.31 -0.13
C TRP A 302 -3.54 9.64 -1.59
N ILE A 303 -4.49 8.94 -2.21
CA ILE A 303 -4.93 9.22 -3.59
C ILE A 303 -5.40 10.67 -3.73
N GLU A 304 -6.21 11.14 -2.78
CA GLU A 304 -6.75 12.50 -2.81
C GLU A 304 -5.70 13.54 -2.40
N TYR A 305 -4.92 13.27 -1.33
CA TYR A 305 -3.93 14.19 -0.80
C TYR A 305 -2.75 14.40 -1.76
N ALA A 306 -2.14 13.32 -2.21
CA ALA A 306 -0.97 13.37 -3.06
C ALA A 306 -1.29 13.38 -4.56
N GLU A 307 -2.57 13.42 -4.94
CA GLU A 307 -3.00 13.47 -6.34
C GLU A 307 -2.40 12.31 -7.17
N LEU A 308 -2.41 11.10 -6.62
CA LEU A 308 -1.73 9.93 -7.19
C LEU A 308 -2.28 9.52 -8.56
N GLY A 309 -1.41 8.97 -9.41
CA GLY A 309 -1.76 8.39 -10.70
C GLY A 309 -1.95 6.88 -10.68
N GLY A 310 -1.78 6.22 -9.53
CA GLY A 310 -2.01 4.79 -9.35
C GLY A 310 -1.45 4.25 -8.05
N LEU A 311 -1.75 2.98 -7.78
CA LEU A 311 -1.15 2.20 -6.69
C LEU A 311 -0.50 0.94 -7.24
N ARG A 312 0.64 0.55 -6.68
CA ARG A 312 1.16 -0.81 -6.72
C ARG A 312 0.94 -1.42 -5.35
N VAL A 313 0.28 -2.55 -5.29
CA VAL A 313 -0.03 -3.21 -4.01
C VAL A 313 0.90 -4.39 -3.80
N ASP A 314 1.67 -4.27 -2.72
CA ASP A 314 2.64 -5.26 -2.28
C ASP A 314 1.97 -6.58 -1.89
N THR A 315 2.62 -7.70 -2.22
CA THR A 315 2.24 -9.05 -1.73
C THR A 315 0.74 -9.35 -1.79
N TYR A 316 0.07 -8.96 -2.87
CA TYR A 316 -1.40 -8.97 -2.99
C TYR A 316 -2.06 -10.31 -2.60
N PRO A 317 -1.57 -11.48 -3.07
CA PRO A 317 -2.21 -12.78 -2.78
C PRO A 317 -2.03 -13.29 -1.34
N TYR A 318 -1.23 -12.63 -0.51
CA TYR A 318 -1.07 -13.02 0.90
C TYR A 318 -2.17 -12.47 1.80
N ASN A 319 -2.87 -11.44 1.35
CA ASN A 319 -4.00 -10.85 2.05
C ASN A 319 -5.26 -11.72 1.93
N ASP A 320 -6.23 -11.52 2.82
CA ASP A 320 -7.57 -12.10 2.65
C ASP A 320 -8.20 -11.62 1.33
N LYS A 321 -8.46 -12.54 0.40
CA LYS A 321 -8.92 -12.22 -0.95
C LYS A 321 -10.27 -11.50 -0.97
N VAL A 322 -11.16 -11.83 -0.03
CA VAL A 322 -12.50 -11.23 0.05
C VAL A 322 -12.43 -9.80 0.56
N ALA A 323 -11.61 -9.57 1.57
CA ALA A 323 -11.36 -8.23 2.09
C ALA A 323 -10.69 -7.34 1.03
N MET A 324 -9.69 -7.87 0.31
CA MET A 324 -9.01 -7.11 -0.75
C MET A 324 -9.89 -6.81 -1.95
N ALA A 325 -10.82 -7.69 -2.30
CA ALA A 325 -11.81 -7.40 -3.33
C ALA A 325 -12.71 -6.21 -2.93
N LYS A 326 -13.12 -6.14 -1.66
CA LYS A 326 -13.88 -4.99 -1.11
C LYS A 326 -13.05 -3.71 -1.12
N TRP A 327 -11.77 -3.80 -0.74
CA TRP A 327 -10.83 -2.70 -0.75
C TRP A 327 -10.63 -2.14 -2.16
N ALA A 328 -10.31 -3.00 -3.14
CA ALA A 328 -10.12 -2.60 -4.54
C ALA A 328 -11.39 -1.99 -5.14
N LYS A 329 -12.55 -2.61 -4.85
CA LYS A 329 -13.85 -2.10 -5.29
C LYS A 329 -14.15 -0.72 -4.71
N ALA A 330 -13.91 -0.50 -3.43
CA ALA A 330 -14.17 0.80 -2.79
C ALA A 330 -13.35 1.93 -3.43
N ILE A 331 -12.08 1.66 -3.79
CA ILE A 331 -11.22 2.65 -4.46
C ILE A 331 -11.68 2.87 -5.91
N THR A 332 -11.97 1.82 -6.66
CA THR A 332 -12.39 1.96 -8.07
C THR A 332 -13.81 2.49 -8.21
N ASP A 333 -14.66 2.32 -7.22
CA ASP A 333 -15.97 2.98 -7.16
C ASP A 333 -15.81 4.50 -6.93
N GLU A 334 -14.86 4.92 -6.08
CA GLU A 334 -14.57 6.34 -5.81
C GLU A 334 -13.86 6.99 -7.01
N TYR A 335 -12.95 6.27 -7.66
CA TYR A 335 -12.12 6.72 -8.79
C TYR A 335 -12.23 5.75 -9.97
N PRO A 336 -13.26 5.86 -10.82
CA PRO A 336 -13.57 4.83 -11.84
C PRO A 336 -12.48 4.61 -12.90
N LYS A 337 -11.58 5.59 -13.09
CA LYS A 337 -10.47 5.50 -14.05
C LYS A 337 -9.13 5.16 -13.38
N PHE A 338 -9.13 4.97 -12.05
CA PHE A 338 -7.90 4.75 -11.29
C PHE A 338 -7.42 3.31 -11.45
N ASN A 339 -6.14 3.14 -11.74
CA ASN A 339 -5.53 1.85 -11.90
C ASN A 339 -4.76 1.43 -10.65
N ILE A 340 -4.89 0.17 -10.31
CA ILE A 340 -4.21 -0.49 -9.21
C ILE A 340 -3.55 -1.73 -9.78
N VAL A 341 -2.24 -1.88 -9.61
CA VAL A 341 -1.53 -3.09 -9.99
C VAL A 341 -1.14 -3.89 -8.75
N GLY A 342 -1.56 -5.13 -8.68
CA GLY A 342 -1.22 -6.05 -7.60
C GLY A 342 0.01 -6.89 -7.94
N GLU A 343 0.90 -7.02 -6.96
CA GLU A 343 1.99 -7.97 -7.05
C GLU A 343 1.45 -9.37 -6.75
N ALA A 344 1.15 -10.11 -7.82
CA ALA A 344 0.76 -11.52 -7.75
C ALA A 344 1.91 -12.39 -8.26
N TRP A 345 2.91 -12.62 -7.39
CA TRP A 345 4.14 -13.32 -7.77
C TRP A 345 3.87 -14.82 -7.94
N MET A 346 3.37 -15.15 -9.10
CA MET A 346 3.05 -16.51 -9.53
C MET A 346 3.55 -16.74 -10.95
N TYR A 347 3.92 -17.98 -11.25
CA TYR A 347 4.55 -18.33 -12.54
C TYR A 347 3.58 -19.00 -13.53
N ASN A 348 2.37 -19.31 -13.10
CA ASN A 348 1.34 -19.88 -13.95
C ASN A 348 0.34 -18.81 -14.39
N PRO A 349 0.13 -18.62 -15.71
CA PRO A 349 -0.79 -17.60 -16.21
C PRO A 349 -2.21 -17.70 -15.65
N ALA A 350 -2.74 -18.92 -15.46
CA ALA A 350 -4.04 -19.10 -14.85
C ALA A 350 -4.11 -18.60 -13.40
N HIS A 351 -3.01 -18.79 -12.65
CA HIS A 351 -2.92 -18.30 -11.26
C HIS A 351 -2.82 -16.77 -11.21
N VAL A 352 -2.06 -16.14 -12.11
CA VAL A 352 -1.95 -14.68 -12.18
C VAL A 352 -3.27 -14.07 -12.64
N SER A 353 -3.91 -14.62 -13.68
CA SER A 353 -5.18 -14.14 -14.21
C SER A 353 -6.33 -14.24 -13.19
N TYR A 354 -6.28 -15.19 -12.25
CA TYR A 354 -7.24 -15.32 -11.15
C TYR A 354 -7.42 -13.99 -10.39
N TRP A 355 -6.33 -13.23 -10.22
CA TRP A 355 -6.32 -11.99 -9.45
C TRP A 355 -6.72 -10.74 -10.25
N GLN A 356 -6.86 -10.83 -11.56
CA GLN A 356 -7.32 -9.69 -12.34
C GLN A 356 -8.86 -9.56 -12.26
N LYS A 357 -9.35 -8.32 -12.22
CA LYS A 357 -10.79 -8.01 -12.27
C LYS A 357 -11.48 -8.73 -13.43
N ASP A 358 -12.65 -9.27 -13.17
CA ASP A 358 -13.49 -9.99 -14.15
C ASP A 358 -12.84 -11.26 -14.72
N SER A 359 -11.91 -11.87 -13.99
CA SER A 359 -11.22 -13.11 -14.37
C SER A 359 -12.22 -14.27 -14.56
N LYS A 360 -12.12 -14.94 -15.70
CA LYS A 360 -12.91 -16.16 -15.97
C LYS A 360 -12.48 -17.33 -15.09
N ILE A 361 -11.20 -17.36 -14.72
CA ILE A 361 -10.67 -18.34 -13.76
C ILE A 361 -11.22 -18.05 -12.35
N GLY A 362 -11.26 -16.78 -11.93
CA GLY A 362 -11.88 -16.38 -10.66
C GLY A 362 -13.39 -16.63 -10.63
N GLU A 363 -14.09 -16.44 -11.77
CA GLU A 363 -15.54 -16.70 -11.89
C GLU A 363 -15.91 -18.16 -11.59
N ILE A 364 -15.04 -19.12 -11.94
CA ILE A 364 -15.24 -20.55 -11.61
C ILE A 364 -15.34 -20.75 -10.09
N ASP A 365 -14.60 -19.96 -9.32
CA ASP A 365 -14.58 -19.96 -7.85
C ASP A 365 -15.61 -18.96 -7.24
N GLY A 366 -16.46 -18.34 -8.06
CA GLY A 366 -17.40 -17.31 -7.64
C GLY A 366 -16.71 -16.03 -7.13
N TYR A 367 -15.48 -15.76 -7.57
CA TYR A 367 -14.63 -14.67 -7.08
C TYR A 367 -14.39 -13.61 -8.16
N ASN A 368 -14.48 -12.34 -7.78
CA ASN A 368 -14.00 -11.20 -8.55
C ASN A 368 -13.15 -10.32 -7.63
N SER A 369 -11.88 -10.16 -7.97
CA SER A 369 -10.93 -9.37 -7.18
C SER A 369 -11.19 -7.86 -7.22
N HIS A 370 -11.88 -7.37 -8.25
CA HIS A 370 -11.99 -5.95 -8.61
C HIS A 370 -10.62 -5.25 -8.81
N LEU A 371 -9.53 -5.99 -8.86
CA LEU A 371 -8.17 -5.48 -9.09
C LEU A 371 -7.94 -5.26 -10.59
N PRO A 372 -7.75 -4.02 -11.07
CA PRO A 372 -7.66 -3.78 -12.51
C PRO A 372 -6.46 -4.44 -13.17
N SER A 373 -5.27 -4.37 -12.55
CA SER A 373 -4.01 -4.80 -13.14
C SER A 373 -3.24 -5.75 -12.23
N VAL A 374 -2.42 -6.61 -12.84
CA VAL A 374 -1.49 -7.51 -12.15
C VAL A 374 -0.10 -7.41 -12.79
N MET A 375 0.95 -7.69 -11.99
CA MET A 375 2.32 -7.79 -12.49
C MET A 375 2.51 -9.09 -13.26
N ASP A 376 3.15 -9.01 -14.43
CA ASP A 376 3.36 -10.15 -15.34
C ASP A 376 4.61 -10.94 -14.97
N PHE A 377 4.54 -11.68 -13.87
CA PHE A 377 5.62 -12.58 -13.45
C PHE A 377 5.79 -13.78 -14.39
N THR A 378 4.79 -14.10 -15.21
CA THR A 378 4.90 -15.21 -16.15
C THR A 378 5.86 -14.86 -17.29
N LEU A 379 5.70 -13.69 -17.90
CA LEU A 379 6.62 -13.19 -18.91
C LEU A 379 8.02 -12.91 -18.33
N TYR A 380 8.09 -12.31 -17.13
CA TYR A 380 9.35 -12.10 -16.42
C TYR A 380 10.15 -13.42 -16.27
N THR A 381 9.48 -14.54 -15.98
CA THR A 381 10.14 -15.85 -15.81
C THR A 381 10.65 -16.43 -17.14
N ASP A 382 9.89 -16.24 -18.21
CA ASP A 382 10.22 -16.81 -19.52
C ASP A 382 11.31 -16.00 -20.27
N LEU A 383 11.34 -14.68 -20.09
CA LEU A 383 12.28 -13.79 -20.79
C LEU A 383 13.75 -14.17 -20.59
N PRO A 384 14.28 -14.39 -19.38
CA PRO A 384 15.66 -14.79 -19.17
C PRO A 384 16.02 -16.10 -19.86
N SER A 385 15.13 -17.08 -19.80
CA SER A 385 15.33 -18.38 -20.46
C SER A 385 15.31 -18.23 -21.97
N ALA A 386 14.34 -17.49 -22.52
CA ALA A 386 14.22 -17.23 -23.95
C ALA A 386 15.50 -16.58 -24.54
N LEU A 387 16.10 -15.66 -23.79
CA LEU A 387 17.29 -14.94 -24.26
C LEU A 387 18.59 -15.70 -24.05
N LYS A 388 18.68 -16.60 -23.05
CA LYS A 388 19.89 -17.36 -22.73
C LYS A 388 20.03 -18.68 -23.48
N GLU A 389 18.90 -19.35 -23.71
CA GLU A 389 18.90 -20.67 -24.31
C GLU A 389 19.18 -20.60 -25.81
N GLU A 390 19.93 -21.61 -26.33
CA GLU A 390 20.02 -21.79 -27.76
C GLU A 390 18.68 -22.23 -28.32
N GLU A 391 18.35 -21.75 -29.53
CA GLU A 391 17.12 -22.09 -30.21
C GLU A 391 16.99 -23.61 -30.43
N SER A 392 15.87 -24.16 -29.99
CA SER A 392 15.52 -25.56 -30.23
C SER A 392 14.00 -25.69 -30.23
N TRP A 393 13.49 -26.92 -30.31
CA TRP A 393 12.07 -27.25 -30.35
C TRP A 393 11.28 -26.64 -29.16
N ASP A 394 11.85 -26.55 -27.98
CA ASP A 394 11.24 -26.15 -26.73
C ASP A 394 12.05 -25.08 -25.96
N LYS A 395 13.03 -24.45 -26.61
CA LYS A 395 13.98 -23.50 -25.98
C LYS A 395 14.16 -22.24 -26.82
N GLY A 396 14.70 -21.22 -26.17
CA GLY A 396 14.94 -19.95 -26.83
C GLY A 396 13.65 -19.12 -26.95
N MET A 397 13.54 -18.36 -28.02
CA MET A 397 12.44 -17.40 -28.22
C MET A 397 11.05 -18.05 -28.30
N ILE A 398 10.96 -19.36 -28.56
CA ILE A 398 9.66 -20.07 -28.57
C ILE A 398 8.90 -19.90 -27.24
N LYS A 399 9.61 -19.79 -26.11
CA LYS A 399 9.01 -19.56 -24.78
C LYS A 399 8.19 -18.29 -24.71
N ILE A 400 8.63 -17.22 -25.37
CA ILE A 400 7.88 -15.96 -25.41
C ILE A 400 6.61 -16.12 -26.23
N TYR A 401 6.70 -16.80 -27.38
CA TYR A 401 5.52 -17.07 -28.21
C TYR A 401 4.51 -17.94 -27.47
N GLU A 402 4.97 -18.98 -26.76
CA GLU A 402 4.12 -19.83 -25.94
C GLU A 402 3.50 -19.08 -24.76
N ASN A 403 4.25 -18.17 -24.12
CA ASN A 403 3.72 -17.30 -23.07
C ASN A 403 2.52 -16.50 -23.59
N PHE A 404 2.68 -15.81 -24.72
CA PHE A 404 1.60 -15.00 -25.32
C PHE A 404 0.38 -15.83 -25.75
N THR A 405 0.53 -17.13 -26.00
CA THR A 405 -0.66 -17.98 -26.27
C THR A 405 -1.59 -18.10 -25.07
N ASN A 406 -1.16 -17.72 -23.87
CA ASN A 406 -1.97 -17.71 -22.65
C ASN A 406 -2.77 -16.40 -22.46
N ASP A 407 -2.61 -15.41 -23.33
CA ASP A 407 -3.26 -14.10 -23.20
C ASP A 407 -4.78 -14.19 -23.11
N PHE A 408 -5.40 -15.21 -23.70
CA PHE A 408 -6.84 -15.46 -23.62
C PHE A 408 -7.34 -15.76 -22.19
N LEU A 409 -6.44 -16.09 -21.25
CA LEU A 409 -6.79 -16.31 -19.84
C LEU A 409 -7.05 -14.99 -19.10
N TYR A 410 -6.50 -13.89 -19.59
CA TYR A 410 -6.62 -12.59 -18.97
C TYR A 410 -7.83 -11.82 -19.50
N PRO A 411 -8.67 -11.24 -18.63
CA PRO A 411 -9.74 -10.36 -19.07
C PRO A 411 -9.26 -9.14 -19.86
N ASN A 412 -8.09 -8.62 -19.51
CA ASN A 412 -7.49 -7.46 -20.16
C ASN A 412 -5.96 -7.51 -20.12
N THR A 413 -5.35 -7.92 -21.23
CA THR A 413 -3.88 -7.99 -21.37
C THR A 413 -3.20 -6.62 -21.36
N ASN A 414 -3.92 -5.53 -21.71
CA ASN A 414 -3.38 -4.17 -21.56
C ASN A 414 -3.18 -3.75 -20.10
N ASN A 415 -3.71 -4.52 -19.16
CA ASN A 415 -3.54 -4.32 -17.73
C ASN A 415 -2.57 -5.33 -17.09
N LEU A 416 -1.66 -5.88 -17.88
CA LEU A 416 -0.50 -6.61 -17.40
C LEU A 416 0.68 -5.66 -17.31
N LEU A 417 1.24 -5.50 -16.12
CA LEU A 417 2.50 -4.76 -15.94
C LEU A 417 3.66 -5.70 -16.28
N THR A 418 4.15 -5.60 -17.50
CA THR A 418 5.32 -6.35 -17.96
C THR A 418 6.60 -5.69 -17.47
N PHE A 419 7.60 -6.47 -17.09
CA PHE A 419 8.88 -5.95 -16.59
C PHE A 419 10.01 -6.95 -16.84
N LEU A 420 11.24 -6.44 -16.88
CA LEU A 420 12.47 -7.23 -17.00
C LEU A 420 13.13 -7.48 -15.64
N GLU A 421 13.01 -6.50 -14.75
CA GLU A 421 13.58 -6.54 -13.41
C GLU A 421 12.78 -5.63 -12.47
N ASN A 422 12.91 -5.86 -11.18
CA ASN A 422 12.47 -4.97 -10.12
C ASN A 422 13.42 -5.08 -8.92
N HIS A 423 13.08 -4.43 -7.80
CA HIS A 423 13.92 -4.39 -6.59
C HIS A 423 14.06 -5.74 -5.86
N ASP A 424 13.22 -6.73 -6.18
CA ASP A 424 13.23 -8.08 -5.59
C ASP A 424 13.87 -9.12 -6.51
N THR A 425 14.27 -8.71 -7.71
CA THR A 425 14.86 -9.61 -8.73
C THR A 425 16.32 -9.26 -8.99
N ASN A 426 17.05 -10.18 -9.62
CA ASN A 426 18.39 -9.87 -10.09
C ASN A 426 18.33 -8.83 -11.22
N HIS A 427 19.30 -7.94 -11.26
CA HIS A 427 19.43 -7.01 -12.37
C HIS A 427 19.60 -7.75 -13.69
N PHE A 428 18.85 -7.34 -14.67
CA PHE A 428 18.87 -7.91 -16.01
C PHE A 428 20.29 -7.89 -16.61
N ASN A 429 21.02 -6.80 -16.40
CA ASN A 429 22.39 -6.64 -16.81
C ASN A 429 23.35 -7.67 -16.16
N GLU A 430 23.11 -8.12 -14.95
CA GLU A 430 23.91 -9.16 -14.30
C GLU A 430 23.71 -10.54 -14.94
N ILE A 431 22.49 -10.79 -15.39
CA ILE A 431 22.13 -12.04 -16.07
C ILE A 431 22.82 -12.13 -17.44
N TYR A 432 23.04 -11.00 -18.11
CA TYR A 432 23.48 -10.91 -19.51
C TYR A 432 24.81 -10.17 -19.73
N LYS A 433 25.68 -10.16 -18.73
CA LYS A 433 26.95 -9.41 -18.65
C LYS A 433 27.80 -9.30 -19.93
N ASN A 434 27.62 -10.20 -20.89
CA ASN A 434 28.47 -10.26 -22.10
C ASN A 434 27.69 -10.44 -23.40
N ASP A 435 26.39 -10.32 -23.45
CA ASP A 435 25.62 -10.64 -24.65
C ASP A 435 24.56 -9.56 -24.99
N PHE A 436 25.04 -8.33 -25.19
CA PHE A 436 24.20 -7.21 -25.63
C PHE A 436 23.58 -7.36 -27.04
N LYS A 437 23.90 -8.41 -27.76
CA LYS A 437 23.38 -8.63 -29.12
C LYS A 437 21.98 -9.24 -29.16
N LYS A 438 21.48 -9.74 -28.02
CA LYS A 438 20.16 -10.36 -27.90
C LYS A 438 19.08 -9.43 -27.31
N TYR A 439 19.40 -8.17 -27.00
CA TYR A 439 18.48 -7.17 -26.44
C TYR A 439 17.77 -6.35 -27.51
#